data_927273ec3f1cb1289e73c15012344e99
#
_entry.id   927273ec3f1cb1289e73c15012344e99
#
_cell.length_a   1.000
_cell.length_b   1.000
_cell.length_c   1.000
_cell.angle_alpha   90.00
_cell.angle_beta   90.00
_cell.angle_gamma   90.00
#
_symmetry.space_group_name_H-M   'P 1'
#
loop_
_entity.id
_entity.type
_entity.pdbx_description
1 polymer ?
#
loop_
_entity_poly.entity_id
_entity_poly.type
_entity_poly.pdbx_seq_one_letter_code
_entity_poly.pdbx_strand_id
1 'polypeptide(L)'
;MKFGTKAIHAGVHPDPATGAIMTPIYQTSTYVQDGVGNHKGYEYSRTQNPTRHALEKNIAAIENGKYGACFGSGLAAIDCVIKMLNPGDEVISTNDLYGGSYRIFKTIFEKYGIVFHFVDMQNTTEVERLTNENTKIIWVETPTNPMMNIIDIAAMSIIAKKVGALLCVDNTFATPYLQTPLDLGADIVMHSVTKYLGGHSDVIMGALVTSDEKIANEMYRIQNSSGAVTGPMDSFLVLRGIKTLHLRMQRHCENGEKIARFLKTSAKIDKVYWPGFESHPNHLVAKEQMRGFGGMISFTLLGNNLDEALEIVKKVKLFALAESLGGVESLIGHPATMTHASIPKDVREKSGVVDSLIRLSVGVEDAEDLIEDLQQALA
;
A
#
# COMPACT_ATOMS: atom_id res chain seq x y z
N MET A 1 -18.54 -9.98 -11.84
CA MET A 1 -18.46 -8.53 -12.20
C MET A 1 -17.02 -8.18 -12.55
N LYS A 2 -16.79 -7.32 -13.56
CA LYS A 2 -15.47 -6.76 -13.87
C LYS A 2 -15.10 -5.68 -12.83
N PHE A 3 -13.81 -5.31 -12.75
CA PHE A 3 -13.26 -4.45 -11.70
C PHE A 3 -14.05 -3.14 -11.48
N GLY A 4 -14.26 -2.33 -12.52
CA GLY A 4 -14.98 -1.05 -12.39
C GLY A 4 -16.39 -1.21 -11.82
N THR A 5 -17.12 -2.29 -12.21
CA THR A 5 -18.42 -2.59 -11.64
C THR A 5 -18.33 -3.03 -10.17
N LYS A 6 -17.31 -3.84 -9.81
CA LYS A 6 -17.04 -4.20 -8.41
C LYS A 6 -16.76 -2.98 -7.56
N ALA A 7 -15.90 -2.08 -8.01
CA ALA A 7 -15.52 -0.85 -7.30
C ALA A 7 -16.74 0.03 -6.97
N ILE A 8 -17.76 0.03 -7.83
CA ILE A 8 -18.97 0.82 -7.63
C ILE A 8 -20.00 0.12 -6.75
N HIS A 9 -20.22 -1.19 -6.94
CA HIS A 9 -21.40 -1.90 -6.42
C HIS A 9 -21.11 -2.93 -5.33
N ALA A 10 -19.90 -3.49 -5.26
CA ALA A 10 -19.63 -4.52 -4.27
C ALA A 10 -19.73 -3.97 -2.84
N GLY A 11 -20.43 -4.69 -1.97
CA GLY A 11 -20.65 -4.28 -0.57
C GLY A 11 -21.63 -3.11 -0.37
N VAL A 12 -22.07 -2.47 -1.45
CA VAL A 12 -22.98 -1.30 -1.40
C VAL A 12 -24.37 -1.72 -1.93
N HIS A 13 -25.37 -1.50 -1.09
CA HIS A 13 -26.78 -1.74 -1.43
C HIS A 13 -27.58 -0.48 -1.13
N PRO A 14 -28.68 -0.20 -1.87
CA PRO A 14 -29.60 0.88 -1.49
C PRO A 14 -30.07 0.71 -0.05
N ASP A 15 -30.15 1.81 0.68
CA ASP A 15 -30.62 1.81 2.07
C ASP A 15 -32.06 1.28 2.15
N PRO A 16 -32.32 0.24 2.94
CA PRO A 16 -33.66 -0.39 2.96
C PRO A 16 -34.76 0.51 3.56
N ALA A 17 -34.40 1.53 4.35
CA ALA A 17 -35.37 2.44 4.96
C ALA A 17 -35.76 3.61 4.05
N THR A 18 -34.81 4.10 3.23
CA THR A 18 -34.99 5.33 2.45
C THR A 18 -34.81 5.14 0.95
N GLY A 19 -34.21 4.04 0.51
CA GLY A 19 -33.81 3.80 -0.88
C GLY A 19 -32.58 4.60 -1.30
N ALA A 20 -31.85 5.23 -0.37
CA ALA A 20 -30.64 5.99 -0.67
C ALA A 20 -29.61 5.11 -1.37
N ILE A 21 -29.09 5.57 -2.54
CA ILE A 21 -28.16 4.79 -3.38
C ILE A 21 -26.75 4.72 -2.77
N MET A 22 -26.37 5.74 -2.00
CA MET A 22 -25.10 5.76 -1.27
C MET A 22 -25.33 5.22 0.14
N THR A 23 -24.38 4.42 0.65
CA THR A 23 -24.42 3.91 2.02
C THR A 23 -24.52 5.07 3.02
N PRO A 24 -25.50 5.09 3.93
CA PRO A 24 -25.60 6.11 4.97
C PRO A 24 -24.39 6.11 5.90
N ILE A 25 -24.08 7.28 6.48
CA ILE A 25 -23.05 7.40 7.53
C ILE A 25 -23.69 7.09 8.88
N TYR A 26 -23.42 5.91 9.42
CA TYR A 26 -23.90 5.52 10.74
C TYR A 26 -22.94 6.02 11.83
N GLN A 27 -23.04 7.31 12.15
CA GLN A 27 -22.20 7.96 13.17
C GLN A 27 -22.77 7.66 14.57
N THR A 28 -22.59 6.42 15.02
CA THR A 28 -23.07 5.94 16.33
C THR A 28 -22.06 4.98 16.95
N SER A 29 -22.04 4.89 18.28
CA SER A 29 -21.23 3.90 19.01
C SER A 29 -22.04 2.65 19.38
N THR A 30 -23.33 2.77 19.60
CA THR A 30 -24.18 1.80 20.30
C THR A 30 -25.47 1.54 19.53
N TYR A 31 -25.98 0.31 19.63
CA TYR A 31 -27.21 -0.14 18.98
C TYR A 31 -28.15 -0.76 19.98
N VAL A 32 -29.45 -0.44 19.94
CA VAL A 32 -30.48 -1.01 20.82
C VAL A 32 -30.72 -2.48 20.45
N GLN A 33 -30.86 -3.32 21.47
CA GLN A 33 -31.22 -4.73 21.34
C GLN A 33 -32.66 -4.94 21.82
N ASP A 34 -33.38 -5.85 21.18
CA ASP A 34 -34.76 -6.23 21.58
C ASP A 34 -34.78 -7.19 22.79
N GLY A 35 -33.61 -7.59 23.31
CA GLY A 35 -33.34 -8.42 24.46
C GLY A 35 -31.85 -8.73 24.51
N VAL A 36 -31.33 -9.27 25.61
CA VAL A 36 -29.91 -9.60 25.75
C VAL A 36 -29.48 -10.58 24.66
N GLY A 37 -28.53 -10.15 23.80
CA GLY A 37 -28.04 -10.91 22.66
C GLY A 37 -28.99 -10.92 21.42
N ASN A 38 -30.16 -10.27 21.51
CA ASN A 38 -31.11 -10.17 20.38
C ASN A 38 -30.96 -8.83 19.66
N HIS A 39 -29.89 -8.68 18.89
CA HIS A 39 -29.56 -7.48 18.10
C HIS A 39 -29.85 -7.65 16.61
N LYS A 40 -30.00 -6.53 15.90
CA LYS A 40 -30.29 -6.50 14.44
C LYS A 40 -29.02 -6.62 13.57
N GLY A 41 -28.01 -7.37 14.03
CA GLY A 41 -26.72 -7.58 13.35
C GLY A 41 -25.59 -6.65 13.80
N TYR A 42 -25.90 -5.64 14.62
CA TYR A 42 -24.92 -4.69 15.15
C TYR A 42 -25.17 -4.47 16.64
N GLU A 43 -24.08 -4.41 17.42
CA GLU A 43 -24.12 -4.22 18.88
C GLU A 43 -23.35 -2.96 19.29
N TYR A 44 -22.16 -2.79 18.74
CA TYR A 44 -21.22 -1.75 19.11
C TYR A 44 -20.26 -1.42 17.95
N SER A 45 -20.05 -0.13 17.66
CA SER A 45 -19.32 0.27 16.44
C SER A 45 -17.83 -0.10 16.42
N ARG A 46 -17.19 -0.35 17.58
CA ARG A 46 -15.84 -0.91 17.58
C ARG A 46 -15.83 -2.32 16.99
N THR A 47 -16.83 -3.14 17.33
CA THR A 47 -16.97 -4.49 16.78
C THR A 47 -17.44 -4.44 15.32
N GLN A 48 -18.55 -3.77 15.04
CA GLN A 48 -19.15 -3.66 13.70
C GLN A 48 -19.89 -2.33 13.53
N ASN A 49 -19.75 -1.73 12.34
CA ASN A 49 -20.48 -0.52 11.96
C ASN A 49 -20.97 -0.67 10.51
N PRO A 50 -22.24 -0.35 10.17
CA PRO A 50 -22.77 -0.58 8.82
C PRO A 50 -21.98 0.10 7.70
N THR A 51 -21.52 1.34 7.92
CA THR A 51 -20.73 2.08 6.92
C THR A 51 -19.35 1.44 6.71
N ARG A 52 -18.66 1.10 7.82
CA ARG A 52 -17.37 0.39 7.75
C ARG A 52 -17.53 -0.99 7.11
N HIS A 53 -18.57 -1.73 7.44
CA HIS A 53 -18.82 -3.06 6.89
C HIS A 53 -19.06 -3.03 5.37
N ALA A 54 -19.77 -2.02 4.85
CA ALA A 54 -19.91 -1.81 3.42
C ALA A 54 -18.56 -1.60 2.74
N LEU A 55 -17.66 -0.81 3.35
CA LEU A 55 -16.29 -0.60 2.86
C LEU A 55 -15.47 -1.88 2.91
N GLU A 56 -15.48 -2.61 4.02
CA GLU A 56 -14.75 -3.88 4.20
C GLU A 56 -15.14 -4.90 3.13
N LYS A 57 -16.44 -5.02 2.83
CA LYS A 57 -16.94 -5.86 1.73
C LYS A 57 -16.48 -5.37 0.35
N ASN A 58 -16.46 -4.05 0.14
CA ASN A 58 -16.04 -3.48 -1.14
C ASN A 58 -14.55 -3.76 -1.38
N ILE A 59 -13.68 -3.46 -0.41
CA ILE A 59 -12.23 -3.69 -0.52
C ILE A 59 -11.94 -5.19 -0.71
N ALA A 60 -12.58 -6.07 0.05
CA ALA A 60 -12.45 -7.52 -0.14
C ALA A 60 -12.79 -7.93 -1.58
N ALA A 61 -13.92 -7.45 -2.11
CA ALA A 61 -14.36 -7.80 -3.45
C ALA A 61 -13.44 -7.32 -4.57
N ILE A 62 -12.87 -6.10 -4.47
CA ILE A 62 -11.96 -5.56 -5.49
C ILE A 62 -10.59 -6.25 -5.46
N GLU A 63 -10.16 -6.79 -4.31
CA GLU A 63 -8.97 -7.65 -4.16
C GLU A 63 -9.23 -9.13 -4.49
N ASN A 64 -10.41 -9.50 -4.96
CA ASN A 64 -10.82 -10.88 -5.17
C ASN A 64 -10.81 -11.74 -3.88
N GLY A 65 -10.81 -11.11 -2.71
CA GLY A 65 -10.90 -11.75 -1.40
C GLY A 65 -12.34 -11.93 -0.92
N LYS A 66 -12.49 -12.67 0.19
CA LYS A 66 -13.79 -12.92 0.83
C LYS A 66 -14.01 -12.04 2.06
N TYR A 67 -12.96 -11.73 2.80
CA TYR A 67 -12.99 -11.04 4.08
C TYR A 67 -12.10 -9.80 4.04
N GLY A 68 -12.62 -8.68 4.54
CA GLY A 68 -11.90 -7.43 4.66
C GLY A 68 -12.04 -6.85 6.08
N ALA A 69 -10.99 -6.21 6.57
CA ALA A 69 -11.00 -5.47 7.83
C ALA A 69 -10.35 -4.10 7.60
N CYS A 70 -10.99 -3.02 8.10
CA CYS A 70 -10.50 -1.65 7.97
C CYS A 70 -10.03 -1.08 9.31
N PHE A 71 -8.87 -0.41 9.29
CA PHE A 71 -8.13 0.08 10.46
C PHE A 71 -7.93 1.59 10.39
N GLY A 72 -7.70 2.23 11.53
CA GLY A 72 -7.46 3.67 11.63
C GLY A 72 -6.17 4.18 10.94
N SER A 73 -5.29 3.29 10.45
CA SER A 73 -4.12 3.63 9.64
C SER A 73 -3.52 2.37 8.99
N GLY A 74 -2.66 2.55 7.98
CA GLY A 74 -1.87 1.45 7.41
C GLY A 74 -1.01 0.75 8.47
N LEU A 75 -0.38 1.52 9.37
CA LEU A 75 0.40 0.94 10.47
C LEU A 75 -0.45 0.11 11.45
N ALA A 76 -1.71 0.49 11.68
CA ALA A 76 -2.63 -0.30 12.50
C ALA A 76 -3.02 -1.63 11.82
N ALA A 77 -3.06 -1.67 10.49
CA ALA A 77 -3.23 -2.91 9.74
C ALA A 77 -1.99 -3.81 9.83
N ILE A 78 -0.79 -3.23 9.69
CA ILE A 78 0.50 -3.94 9.88
C ILE A 78 0.59 -4.50 11.31
N ASP A 79 0.29 -3.68 12.33
CA ASP A 79 0.26 -4.08 13.75
C ASP A 79 -0.67 -5.29 13.98
N CYS A 80 -1.83 -5.33 13.31
CA CYS A 80 -2.74 -6.46 13.38
C CYS A 80 -2.10 -7.75 12.86
N VAL A 81 -1.39 -7.70 11.72
CA VAL A 81 -0.73 -8.89 11.14
C VAL A 81 0.37 -9.41 12.07
N ILE A 82 1.22 -8.54 12.59
CA ILE A 82 2.33 -8.96 13.44
C ILE A 82 1.82 -9.47 14.82
N LYS A 83 0.69 -8.98 15.32
CA LYS A 83 0.04 -9.50 16.54
C LYS A 83 -0.55 -10.90 16.40
N MET A 84 -0.57 -11.50 15.21
CA MET A 84 -0.87 -12.92 15.03
C MET A 84 0.28 -13.83 15.47
N LEU A 85 1.48 -13.26 15.66
CA LEU A 85 2.70 -13.99 15.98
C LEU A 85 2.93 -14.12 17.47
N ASN A 86 3.73 -15.13 17.86
CA ASN A 86 4.19 -15.37 19.21
C ASN A 86 5.68 -15.01 19.35
N PRO A 87 6.17 -14.74 20.57
CA PRO A 87 7.60 -14.57 20.83
C PRO A 87 8.41 -15.77 20.30
N GLY A 88 9.46 -15.51 19.53
CA GLY A 88 10.29 -16.50 18.85
C GLY A 88 9.90 -16.77 17.39
N ASP A 89 8.73 -16.31 16.95
CA ASP A 89 8.35 -16.37 15.54
C ASP A 89 9.20 -15.40 14.70
N GLU A 90 9.44 -15.78 13.44
CA GLU A 90 10.28 -15.02 12.52
C GLU A 90 9.49 -14.48 11.32
N VAL A 91 9.84 -13.28 10.91
CA VAL A 91 9.31 -12.60 9.71
C VAL A 91 10.46 -12.35 8.75
N ILE A 92 10.35 -12.84 7.52
CA ILE A 92 11.24 -12.45 6.43
C ILE A 92 10.56 -11.33 5.65
N SER A 93 11.22 -10.17 5.56
CA SER A 93 10.66 -8.96 4.97
C SER A 93 11.54 -8.42 3.85
N THR A 94 10.91 -7.81 2.85
CA THR A 94 11.60 -6.96 1.87
C THR A 94 12.47 -5.94 2.60
N ASN A 95 13.69 -5.68 2.10
CA ASN A 95 14.63 -4.71 2.69
C ASN A 95 14.35 -3.26 2.27
N ASP A 96 13.80 -3.05 1.07
CA ASP A 96 13.33 -1.77 0.55
C ASP A 96 11.83 -1.69 0.81
N LEU A 97 11.43 -1.15 1.95
CA LEU A 97 10.05 -1.08 2.42
C LEU A 97 9.74 0.26 3.06
N TYR A 98 8.47 0.55 3.21
CA TYR A 98 8.00 1.77 3.88
C TYR A 98 8.69 1.95 5.24
N GLY A 99 9.30 3.13 5.47
CA GLY A 99 10.04 3.42 6.71
C GLY A 99 9.23 3.26 8.00
N GLY A 100 7.89 3.42 7.93
CA GLY A 100 6.98 3.13 9.04
C GLY A 100 6.91 1.63 9.37
N SER A 101 6.90 0.76 8.36
CA SER A 101 6.94 -0.70 8.54
C SER A 101 8.27 -1.13 9.18
N TYR A 102 9.39 -0.62 8.66
CA TYR A 102 10.70 -0.86 9.28
C TYR A 102 10.72 -0.44 10.75
N ARG A 103 10.23 0.78 11.04
CA ARG A 103 10.20 1.32 12.40
C ARG A 103 9.36 0.49 13.35
N ILE A 104 8.13 0.09 12.99
CA ILE A 104 7.28 -0.71 13.87
C ILE A 104 7.87 -2.10 14.12
N PHE A 105 8.47 -2.73 13.10
CA PHE A 105 9.15 -4.02 13.22
C PHE A 105 10.33 -3.92 14.20
N LYS A 106 11.27 -3.03 13.95
CA LYS A 106 12.53 -2.90 14.73
C LYS A 106 12.34 -2.30 16.12
N THR A 107 11.46 -1.31 16.28
CA THR A 107 11.39 -0.57 17.54
C THR A 107 10.27 -1.00 18.47
N ILE A 108 9.26 -1.68 17.94
CA ILE A 108 8.11 -2.15 18.71
C ILE A 108 8.16 -3.67 18.85
N PHE A 109 8.07 -4.42 17.76
CA PHE A 109 7.84 -5.86 17.84
C PHE A 109 9.08 -6.70 18.18
N GLU A 110 10.30 -6.25 17.86
CA GLU A 110 11.50 -6.94 18.37
C GLU A 110 11.56 -6.98 19.90
N LYS A 111 11.00 -5.95 20.58
CA LYS A 111 10.91 -5.95 22.07
C LYS A 111 10.01 -7.05 22.62
N TYR A 112 9.09 -7.57 21.80
CA TYR A 112 8.18 -8.65 22.14
C TYR A 112 8.68 -10.02 21.66
N GLY A 113 9.95 -10.08 21.22
CA GLY A 113 10.60 -11.33 20.85
C GLY A 113 10.29 -11.83 19.44
N ILE A 114 9.72 -11.00 18.57
CA ILE A 114 9.57 -11.33 17.13
C ILE A 114 10.89 -11.02 16.43
N VAL A 115 11.35 -11.93 15.58
CA VAL A 115 12.61 -11.77 14.83
C VAL A 115 12.32 -11.32 13.40
N PHE A 116 13.03 -10.28 12.92
CA PHE A 116 12.85 -9.76 11.57
C PHE A 116 14.14 -9.88 10.76
N HIS A 117 14.03 -10.47 9.58
CA HIS A 117 15.08 -10.57 8.57
C HIS A 117 14.71 -9.70 7.37
N PHE A 118 15.54 -8.71 7.06
CA PHE A 118 15.36 -7.84 5.89
C PHE A 118 16.27 -8.29 4.77
N VAL A 119 15.71 -8.64 3.61
CA VAL A 119 16.42 -9.24 2.49
C VAL A 119 15.95 -8.67 1.15
N ASP A 120 16.85 -8.62 0.17
CA ASP A 120 16.45 -8.35 -1.21
C ASP A 120 15.67 -9.55 -1.78
N MET A 121 14.36 -9.42 -1.80
CA MET A 121 13.46 -10.48 -2.25
C MET A 121 13.42 -10.66 -3.77
N GLN A 122 14.13 -9.82 -4.56
CA GLN A 122 14.37 -10.11 -5.96
C GLN A 122 15.27 -11.37 -6.12
N ASN A 123 16.06 -11.68 -5.09
CA ASN A 123 16.84 -12.91 -4.99
C ASN A 123 16.10 -13.97 -4.17
N THR A 124 15.32 -14.81 -4.84
CA THR A 124 14.54 -15.88 -4.21
C THR A 124 15.39 -16.88 -3.44
N THR A 125 16.63 -17.13 -3.88
CA THR A 125 17.57 -18.05 -3.20
C THR A 125 17.94 -17.56 -1.80
N GLU A 126 18.13 -16.25 -1.64
CA GLU A 126 18.39 -15.66 -0.31
C GLU A 126 17.18 -15.77 0.61
N VAL A 127 15.96 -15.59 0.08
CA VAL A 127 14.75 -15.79 0.86
C VAL A 127 14.64 -17.24 1.32
N GLU A 128 14.81 -18.22 0.41
CA GLU A 128 14.77 -19.65 0.76
C GLU A 128 15.82 -20.01 1.84
N ARG A 129 17.04 -19.46 1.72
CA ARG A 129 18.12 -19.73 2.69
C ARG A 129 17.79 -19.24 4.11
N LEU A 130 16.98 -18.18 4.23
CA LEU A 130 16.58 -17.61 5.52
C LEU A 130 15.37 -18.32 6.14
N THR A 131 14.58 -19.06 5.34
CA THR A 131 13.40 -19.75 5.87
C THR A 131 13.79 -20.91 6.79
N ASN A 132 13.05 -21.05 7.89
CA ASN A 132 13.19 -22.15 8.86
C ASN A 132 11.83 -22.45 9.52
N GLU A 133 11.79 -23.34 10.51
CA GLU A 133 10.57 -23.75 11.21
C GLU A 133 9.88 -22.62 12.01
N ASN A 134 10.63 -21.58 12.40
CA ASN A 134 10.12 -20.41 13.11
C ASN A 134 9.60 -19.33 12.15
N THR A 135 9.86 -19.43 10.86
CA THR A 135 9.34 -18.48 9.85
C THR A 135 7.82 -18.63 9.77
N LYS A 136 7.07 -17.58 10.15
CA LYS A 136 5.61 -17.58 10.14
C LYS A 136 5.03 -16.60 9.13
N ILE A 137 5.78 -15.56 8.76
CA ILE A 137 5.35 -14.59 7.75
C ILE A 137 6.50 -14.30 6.78
N ILE A 138 6.18 -14.31 5.50
CA ILE A 138 6.94 -13.64 4.44
C ILE A 138 6.19 -12.35 4.10
N TRP A 139 6.80 -11.20 4.41
CA TRP A 139 6.25 -9.87 4.18
C TRP A 139 6.83 -9.25 2.92
N VAL A 140 6.00 -9.08 1.91
CA VAL A 140 6.39 -8.51 0.61
C VAL A 140 5.75 -7.15 0.43
N GLU A 141 6.54 -6.15 0.05
CA GLU A 141 6.07 -4.88 -0.51
C GLU A 141 6.46 -4.84 -1.99
N THR A 142 5.49 -4.70 -2.89
CA THR A 142 5.77 -4.68 -4.34
C THR A 142 4.68 -3.94 -5.13
N PRO A 143 5.05 -2.91 -5.96
CA PRO A 143 6.39 -2.28 -6.06
C PRO A 143 6.86 -1.71 -4.72
N THR A 144 8.18 -1.76 -4.46
CA THR A 144 8.78 -1.29 -3.21
C THR A 144 8.84 0.24 -3.13
N ASN A 145 8.99 0.78 -1.92
CA ASN A 145 9.10 2.20 -1.66
C ASN A 145 10.47 2.53 -1.01
N PRO A 146 11.36 3.31 -1.64
CA PRO A 146 11.09 4.14 -2.82
C PRO A 146 11.66 3.61 -4.15
N MET A 147 12.35 2.45 -4.18
CA MET A 147 13.15 2.03 -5.33
C MET A 147 12.34 1.40 -6.47
N MET A 148 11.01 1.19 -6.28
CA MET A 148 10.13 0.57 -7.27
C MET A 148 10.56 -0.86 -7.67
N ASN A 149 11.25 -1.58 -6.79
CA ASN A 149 11.62 -2.96 -7.03
C ASN A 149 10.37 -3.84 -7.15
N ILE A 150 10.42 -4.82 -8.05
CA ILE A 150 9.33 -5.76 -8.26
C ILE A 150 9.73 -7.11 -7.69
N ILE A 151 8.89 -7.64 -6.82
CA ILE A 151 9.04 -8.97 -6.22
C ILE A 151 8.03 -9.92 -6.85
N ASP A 152 8.47 -11.10 -7.23
CA ASP A 152 7.62 -12.17 -7.76
C ASP A 152 6.76 -12.77 -6.64
N ILE A 153 5.47 -12.40 -6.61
CA ILE A 153 4.52 -12.84 -5.57
C ILE A 153 4.31 -14.35 -5.66
N ALA A 154 4.22 -14.93 -6.87
CA ALA A 154 4.01 -16.34 -7.04
C ALA A 154 5.21 -17.16 -6.54
N ALA A 155 6.43 -16.70 -6.81
CA ALA A 155 7.64 -17.32 -6.27
C ALA A 155 7.68 -17.26 -4.74
N MET A 156 7.34 -16.11 -4.14
CA MET A 156 7.25 -15.96 -2.68
C MET A 156 6.17 -16.87 -2.08
N SER A 157 5.04 -17.05 -2.75
CA SER A 157 3.98 -17.97 -2.32
C SER A 157 4.46 -19.42 -2.26
N ILE A 158 5.26 -19.85 -3.24
CA ILE A 158 5.86 -21.19 -3.25
C ILE A 158 6.79 -21.39 -2.05
N ILE A 159 7.65 -20.40 -1.77
CA ILE A 159 8.58 -20.44 -0.64
C ILE A 159 7.82 -20.46 0.70
N ALA A 160 6.84 -19.59 0.88
CA ALA A 160 6.02 -19.52 2.09
C ALA A 160 5.33 -20.87 2.39
N LYS A 161 4.71 -21.48 1.38
CA LYS A 161 4.04 -22.77 1.50
C LYS A 161 4.97 -23.92 1.90
N LYS A 162 6.23 -23.93 1.44
CA LYS A 162 7.21 -24.97 1.80
C LYS A 162 7.46 -25.04 3.31
N VAL A 163 7.41 -23.91 4.01
CA VAL A 163 7.70 -23.83 5.46
C VAL A 163 6.44 -23.60 6.31
N GLY A 164 5.26 -23.54 5.69
CA GLY A 164 3.99 -23.29 6.38
C GLY A 164 3.83 -21.86 6.89
N ALA A 165 4.55 -20.90 6.29
CA ALA A 165 4.42 -19.49 6.58
C ALA A 165 3.29 -18.84 5.78
N LEU A 166 2.72 -17.74 6.30
CA LEU A 166 1.78 -16.90 5.57
C LEU A 166 2.52 -15.91 4.67
N LEU A 167 2.04 -15.75 3.45
CA LEU A 167 2.48 -14.67 2.56
C LEU A 167 1.58 -13.46 2.73
N CYS A 168 2.13 -12.37 3.28
CA CYS A 168 1.48 -11.06 3.39
C CYS A 168 2.08 -10.11 2.34
N VAL A 169 1.22 -9.52 1.50
CA VAL A 169 1.65 -8.58 0.45
C VAL A 169 1.07 -7.20 0.72
N ASP A 170 1.94 -6.22 0.88
CA ASP A 170 1.56 -4.80 0.84
C ASP A 170 1.36 -4.38 -0.61
N ASN A 171 0.10 -4.23 -1.01
CA ASN A 171 -0.34 -3.90 -2.37
C ASN A 171 -0.67 -2.40 -2.54
N THR A 172 -0.17 -1.56 -1.64
CA THR A 172 -0.51 -0.13 -1.58
C THR A 172 -0.19 0.61 -2.89
N PHE A 173 0.97 0.37 -3.50
CA PHE A 173 1.40 1.08 -4.73
C PHE A 173 0.68 0.58 -5.98
N ALA A 174 0.52 -0.72 -6.11
CA ALA A 174 -0.15 -1.32 -7.27
C ALA A 174 -1.66 -1.14 -7.23
N THR A 175 -2.29 -1.19 -6.05
CA THR A 175 -3.73 -1.25 -5.86
C THR A 175 -4.36 -2.53 -6.45
N PRO A 176 -5.57 -2.90 -6.07
CA PRO A 176 -6.26 -4.03 -6.69
C PRO A 176 -6.60 -3.81 -8.18
N TYR A 177 -6.50 -2.58 -8.67
CA TYR A 177 -6.67 -2.30 -10.09
C TYR A 177 -5.51 -2.83 -10.94
N LEU A 178 -4.28 -2.65 -10.48
CA LEU A 178 -3.09 -3.10 -11.23
C LEU A 178 -2.63 -4.51 -10.84
N GLN A 179 -2.85 -4.95 -9.61
CA GLN A 179 -2.34 -6.22 -9.10
C GLN A 179 -3.31 -6.83 -8.08
N THR A 180 -3.51 -8.13 -8.12
CA THR A 180 -4.37 -8.88 -7.18
C THR A 180 -3.55 -10.01 -6.53
N PRO A 181 -2.85 -9.74 -5.42
CA PRO A 181 -1.92 -10.70 -4.81
C PRO A 181 -2.56 -12.02 -4.37
N LEU A 182 -3.84 -12.01 -3.96
CA LEU A 182 -4.56 -13.25 -3.60
C LEU A 182 -4.64 -14.23 -4.77
N ASP A 183 -4.81 -13.71 -6.01
CA ASP A 183 -4.84 -14.54 -7.22
C ASP A 183 -3.45 -15.14 -7.54
N LEU A 184 -2.38 -14.56 -7.00
CA LEU A 184 -0.98 -14.99 -7.14
C LEU A 184 -0.50 -15.84 -5.96
N GLY A 185 -1.40 -16.15 -5.02
CA GLY A 185 -1.16 -17.06 -3.92
C GLY A 185 -0.76 -16.42 -2.59
N ALA A 186 -0.95 -15.12 -2.43
CA ALA A 186 -0.87 -14.46 -1.13
C ALA A 186 -2.01 -14.92 -0.19
N ASP A 187 -1.74 -14.97 1.10
CA ASP A 187 -2.72 -15.30 2.14
C ASP A 187 -3.40 -14.05 2.69
N ILE A 188 -2.64 -12.96 2.78
CA ILE A 188 -3.09 -11.66 3.29
C ILE A 188 -2.63 -10.57 2.33
N VAL A 189 -3.54 -9.66 1.98
CA VAL A 189 -3.20 -8.41 1.30
C VAL A 189 -3.39 -7.25 2.27
N MET A 190 -2.36 -6.42 2.38
CA MET A 190 -2.36 -5.20 3.18
C MET A 190 -2.46 -3.97 2.27
N HIS A 191 -3.16 -2.95 2.72
CA HIS A 191 -3.17 -1.62 2.11
C HIS A 191 -3.03 -0.50 3.12
N SER A 192 -2.19 0.47 2.82
CA SER A 192 -2.41 1.83 3.28
C SER A 192 -3.49 2.47 2.40
N VAL A 193 -4.73 2.43 2.85
CA VAL A 193 -5.90 2.98 2.15
C VAL A 193 -5.80 4.49 2.00
N THR A 194 -5.00 5.13 2.85
CA THR A 194 -4.59 6.55 2.81
C THR A 194 -4.12 7.00 1.41
N LYS A 195 -3.59 6.07 0.61
CA LYS A 195 -2.96 6.30 -0.69
C LYS A 195 -4.00 6.25 -1.83
N TYR A 196 -3.72 5.54 -2.88
CA TYR A 196 -4.56 5.43 -4.07
C TYR A 196 -6.02 5.01 -3.81
N LEU A 197 -6.28 4.14 -2.81
CA LEU A 197 -7.65 3.70 -2.51
C LEU A 197 -8.53 4.86 -2.06
N GLY A 198 -8.07 5.69 -1.12
CA GLY A 198 -8.70 6.96 -0.77
C GLY A 198 -8.58 7.97 -1.91
N GLY A 199 -7.37 8.26 -2.33
CA GLY A 199 -6.99 8.98 -3.54
C GLY A 199 -7.26 10.48 -3.55
N HIS A 200 -7.70 11.07 -2.43
CA HIS A 200 -8.09 12.48 -2.35
C HIS A 200 -7.42 13.24 -1.20
N SER A 201 -6.36 12.66 -0.62
CA SER A 201 -5.53 13.29 0.44
C SER A 201 -6.31 13.73 1.69
N ASP A 202 -7.46 13.09 1.97
CA ASP A 202 -8.45 13.48 2.99
C ASP A 202 -8.70 12.43 4.07
N VAL A 203 -8.08 11.22 3.99
CA VAL A 203 -8.29 10.11 4.92
C VAL A 203 -6.99 9.40 5.27
N ILE A 204 -6.83 9.03 6.53
CA ILE A 204 -5.82 8.08 7.00
C ILE A 204 -6.52 6.78 7.35
N MET A 205 -6.16 5.67 6.67
CA MET A 205 -6.79 4.37 6.90
C MET A 205 -5.88 3.22 6.44
N GLY A 206 -6.06 2.04 7.03
CA GLY A 206 -5.48 0.79 6.57
C GLY A 206 -6.55 -0.27 6.28
N ALA A 207 -6.20 -1.28 5.51
CA ALA A 207 -7.05 -2.45 5.31
C ALA A 207 -6.24 -3.73 5.20
N LEU A 208 -6.86 -4.83 5.61
CA LEU A 208 -6.40 -6.20 5.37
C LEU A 208 -7.48 -6.97 4.62
N VAL A 209 -7.06 -7.80 3.69
CA VAL A 209 -7.96 -8.69 2.92
C VAL A 209 -7.40 -10.10 2.91
N THR A 210 -8.28 -11.09 3.06
CA THR A 210 -7.95 -12.51 2.95
C THR A 210 -9.12 -13.30 2.38
N SER A 211 -8.86 -14.52 1.90
CA SER A 211 -9.89 -15.49 1.55
C SER A 211 -10.03 -16.64 2.56
N ASP A 212 -9.12 -16.71 3.54
CA ASP A 212 -9.14 -17.71 4.59
C ASP A 212 -9.95 -17.24 5.80
N GLU A 213 -10.92 -18.05 6.23
CA GLU A 213 -11.81 -17.72 7.34
C GLU A 213 -11.10 -17.70 8.70
N LYS A 214 -10.09 -18.54 8.89
CA LYS A 214 -9.35 -18.58 10.15
C LYS A 214 -8.51 -17.31 10.33
N ILE A 215 -7.83 -16.91 9.26
CA ILE A 215 -7.08 -15.64 9.22
C ILE A 215 -8.04 -14.46 9.46
N ALA A 216 -9.20 -14.44 8.79
CA ALA A 216 -10.20 -13.39 8.96
C ALA A 216 -10.70 -13.28 10.41
N ASN A 217 -11.04 -14.41 11.03
CA ASN A 217 -11.49 -14.44 12.41
C ASN A 217 -10.42 -13.90 13.38
N GLU A 218 -9.16 -14.22 13.14
CA GLU A 218 -8.05 -13.70 13.95
C GLU A 218 -7.84 -12.19 13.70
N MET A 219 -7.92 -11.73 12.47
CA MET A 219 -7.90 -10.30 12.13
C MET A 219 -8.99 -9.51 12.88
N TYR A 220 -10.24 -10.00 12.83
CA TYR A 220 -11.37 -9.35 13.52
C TYR A 220 -11.20 -9.38 15.04
N ARG A 221 -10.72 -10.50 15.60
CA ARG A 221 -10.44 -10.64 17.04
C ARG A 221 -9.40 -9.60 17.49
N ILE A 222 -8.29 -9.47 16.77
CA ILE A 222 -7.23 -8.52 17.07
C ILE A 222 -7.71 -7.09 16.87
N GLN A 223 -8.39 -6.78 15.76
CA GLN A 223 -8.96 -5.47 15.47
C GLN A 223 -9.87 -4.99 16.61
N ASN A 224 -10.81 -5.83 17.03
CA ASN A 224 -11.76 -5.50 18.09
C ASN A 224 -11.08 -5.35 19.46
N SER A 225 -10.12 -6.23 19.77
CA SER A 225 -9.40 -6.24 21.07
C SER A 225 -8.43 -5.06 21.18
N SER A 226 -7.72 -4.71 20.10
CA SER A 226 -6.81 -3.55 20.06
C SER A 226 -7.55 -2.23 19.93
N GLY A 227 -8.79 -2.24 19.41
CA GLY A 227 -9.59 -1.05 19.16
C GLY A 227 -9.13 -0.20 17.96
N ALA A 228 -8.28 -0.73 17.10
CA ALA A 228 -7.66 -0.02 15.97
C ALA A 228 -8.60 0.14 14.75
N VAL A 229 -9.86 0.49 14.99
CA VAL A 229 -10.91 0.59 13.97
C VAL A 229 -10.94 1.98 13.32
N THR A 230 -11.40 2.04 12.07
CA THR A 230 -11.69 3.31 11.40
C THR A 230 -13.11 3.79 11.67
N GLY A 231 -13.32 5.11 11.60
CA GLY A 231 -14.61 5.74 11.78
C GLY A 231 -15.55 5.64 10.58
N PRO A 232 -16.86 5.84 10.78
CA PRO A 232 -17.84 5.78 9.69
C PRO A 232 -17.70 6.91 8.66
N MET A 233 -17.26 8.11 9.05
CA MET A 233 -17.01 9.20 8.10
C MET A 233 -15.85 8.84 7.16
N ASP A 234 -14.73 8.38 7.72
CA ASP A 234 -13.57 7.95 6.92
C ASP A 234 -13.94 6.80 5.99
N SER A 235 -14.72 5.84 6.50
CA SER A 235 -15.25 4.73 5.69
C SER A 235 -16.11 5.20 4.52
N PHE A 236 -16.94 6.22 4.73
CA PHE A 236 -17.77 6.83 3.68
C PHE A 236 -16.90 7.53 2.62
N LEU A 237 -15.89 8.31 3.03
CA LEU A 237 -15.00 9.02 2.12
C LEU A 237 -14.23 8.01 1.23
N VAL A 238 -13.74 6.93 1.82
CA VAL A 238 -13.05 5.87 1.07
C VAL A 238 -13.99 5.13 0.12
N LEU A 239 -15.21 4.77 0.55
CA LEU A 239 -16.22 4.19 -0.35
C LEU A 239 -16.49 5.09 -1.55
N ARG A 240 -16.54 6.42 -1.34
CA ARG A 240 -16.70 7.40 -2.41
C ARG A 240 -15.46 7.43 -3.32
N GLY A 241 -14.25 7.42 -2.76
CA GLY A 241 -12.98 7.43 -3.50
C GLY A 241 -12.79 6.19 -4.37
N ILE A 242 -13.08 5.00 -3.84
CA ILE A 242 -12.92 3.72 -4.57
C ILE A 242 -13.78 3.66 -5.84
N LYS A 243 -14.95 4.29 -5.87
CA LYS A 243 -15.83 4.28 -7.06
C LYS A 243 -15.14 4.81 -8.34
N THR A 244 -14.14 5.68 -8.20
CA THR A 244 -13.35 6.22 -9.30
C THR A 244 -11.93 5.63 -9.39
N LEU A 245 -11.59 4.64 -8.58
CA LEU A 245 -10.24 4.09 -8.52
C LEU A 245 -9.72 3.66 -9.89
N HIS A 246 -10.52 2.95 -10.67
CA HIS A 246 -10.12 2.46 -12.00
C HIS A 246 -9.83 3.60 -12.99
N LEU A 247 -10.60 4.69 -12.95
CA LEU A 247 -10.38 5.88 -13.79
C LEU A 247 -9.11 6.61 -13.37
N ARG A 248 -8.91 6.79 -12.06
CA ARG A 248 -7.73 7.45 -11.51
C ARG A 248 -6.46 6.64 -11.80
N MET A 249 -6.47 5.33 -11.55
CA MET A 249 -5.31 4.47 -11.81
C MET A 249 -4.94 4.41 -13.28
N GLN A 250 -5.92 4.42 -14.20
CA GLN A 250 -5.64 4.53 -15.62
C GLN A 250 -4.88 5.84 -15.92
N ARG A 251 -5.36 6.98 -15.44
CA ARG A 251 -4.71 8.28 -15.64
C ARG A 251 -3.34 8.35 -14.95
N HIS A 252 -3.19 7.82 -13.73
CA HIS A 252 -1.89 7.71 -13.07
C HIS A 252 -0.87 6.91 -13.88
N CYS A 253 -1.28 5.80 -14.52
CA CYS A 253 -0.39 5.02 -15.37
C CYS A 253 0.01 5.78 -16.64
N GLU A 254 -0.95 6.43 -17.32
CA GLU A 254 -0.71 7.23 -18.51
C GLU A 254 0.27 8.38 -18.22
N ASN A 255 0.01 9.13 -17.16
CA ASN A 255 0.88 10.22 -16.74
C ASN A 255 2.24 9.72 -16.25
N GLY A 256 2.27 8.63 -15.48
CA GLY A 256 3.51 8.00 -15.00
C GLY A 256 4.43 7.60 -16.15
N GLU A 257 3.88 7.01 -17.20
CA GLU A 257 4.68 6.65 -18.40
C GLU A 257 5.26 7.88 -19.08
N LYS A 258 4.45 8.93 -19.32
CA LYS A 258 4.91 10.16 -19.96
C LYS A 258 6.03 10.83 -19.17
N ILE A 259 5.84 10.97 -17.85
CA ILE A 259 6.83 11.56 -16.94
C ILE A 259 8.10 10.71 -16.86
N ALA A 260 8.00 9.39 -16.72
CA ALA A 260 9.18 8.51 -16.67
C ALA A 260 10.01 8.59 -17.95
N ARG A 261 9.34 8.63 -19.13
CA ARG A 261 10.00 8.81 -20.43
C ARG A 261 10.68 10.17 -20.55
N PHE A 262 10.01 11.25 -20.12
CA PHE A 262 10.60 12.60 -20.08
C PHE A 262 11.86 12.63 -19.19
N LEU A 263 11.78 12.13 -17.97
CA LEU A 263 12.93 12.10 -17.04
C LEU A 263 14.14 11.37 -17.63
N LYS A 264 13.91 10.27 -18.37
CA LYS A 264 14.98 9.51 -19.03
C LYS A 264 15.73 10.31 -20.09
N THR A 265 15.16 11.40 -20.62
CA THR A 265 15.83 12.26 -21.62
C THR A 265 16.63 13.39 -21.01
N SER A 266 16.52 13.65 -19.72
CA SER A 266 17.21 14.75 -19.05
C SER A 266 18.68 14.42 -18.79
N ALA A 267 19.57 15.34 -19.18
CA ALA A 267 21.01 15.21 -18.99
C ALA A 267 21.46 15.29 -17.53
N LYS A 268 20.59 15.74 -16.60
CA LYS A 268 20.89 15.83 -15.15
C LYS A 268 20.57 14.53 -14.43
N ILE A 269 19.83 13.61 -15.03
CA ILE A 269 19.36 12.38 -14.38
C ILE A 269 20.29 11.22 -14.69
N ASP A 270 20.72 10.52 -13.65
CA ASP A 270 21.53 9.31 -13.76
C ASP A 270 20.65 8.09 -14.03
N LYS A 271 19.64 7.84 -13.17
CA LYS A 271 18.73 6.69 -13.29
C LYS A 271 17.28 7.08 -13.03
N VAL A 272 16.37 6.42 -13.74
CA VAL A 272 14.93 6.47 -13.48
C VAL A 272 14.46 5.07 -13.11
N TYR A 273 13.84 4.96 -11.94
CA TYR A 273 13.27 3.72 -11.41
C TYR A 273 11.76 3.73 -11.67
N TRP A 274 11.34 2.95 -12.65
CA TRP A 274 9.95 2.77 -13.02
C TRP A 274 9.77 1.39 -13.68
N PRO A 275 8.85 0.54 -13.18
CA PRO A 275 8.73 -0.86 -13.63
C PRO A 275 8.36 -1.04 -15.10
N GLY A 276 7.84 0.01 -15.74
CA GLY A 276 7.46 -0.03 -17.16
C GLY A 276 8.61 0.02 -18.16
N PHE A 277 9.85 0.28 -17.73
CA PHE A 277 11.00 0.20 -18.61
C PHE A 277 11.49 -1.22 -18.78
N GLU A 278 11.77 -1.66 -20.01
CA GLU A 278 12.37 -2.98 -20.29
C GLU A 278 13.73 -3.18 -19.61
N SER A 279 14.43 -2.07 -19.32
CA SER A 279 15.69 -2.08 -18.57
C SER A 279 15.54 -2.26 -17.07
N HIS A 280 14.30 -2.26 -16.54
CA HIS A 280 14.06 -2.54 -15.12
C HIS A 280 14.37 -4.03 -14.83
N PRO A 281 15.10 -4.36 -13.72
CA PRO A 281 15.55 -5.73 -13.47
C PRO A 281 14.45 -6.79 -13.56
N ASN A 282 13.29 -6.52 -12.99
CA ASN A 282 12.14 -7.44 -12.97
C ASN A 282 10.97 -6.95 -13.83
N HIS A 283 11.25 -6.29 -14.97
CA HIS A 283 10.20 -5.84 -15.91
C HIS A 283 9.28 -6.98 -16.37
N LEU A 284 9.83 -8.14 -16.66
CA LEU A 284 9.03 -9.31 -17.10
C LEU A 284 8.08 -9.77 -16.00
N VAL A 285 8.54 -9.85 -14.75
CA VAL A 285 7.68 -10.17 -13.60
C VAL A 285 6.57 -9.12 -13.44
N ALA A 286 6.92 -7.83 -13.54
CA ALA A 286 5.93 -6.76 -13.49
C ALA A 286 4.88 -6.92 -14.59
N LYS A 287 5.29 -7.24 -15.82
CA LYS A 287 4.40 -7.42 -16.96
C LYS A 287 3.46 -8.62 -16.82
N GLU A 288 3.90 -9.67 -16.13
CA GLU A 288 3.11 -10.88 -15.90
C GLU A 288 2.11 -10.70 -14.74
N GLN A 289 2.53 -10.08 -13.63
CA GLN A 289 1.69 -9.97 -12.44
C GLN A 289 0.87 -8.68 -12.34
N MET A 290 1.23 -7.62 -13.11
CA MET A 290 0.59 -6.32 -13.07
C MET A 290 -0.11 -5.99 -14.40
N ARG A 291 -1.22 -5.24 -14.32
CA ARG A 291 -1.99 -4.76 -15.47
C ARG A 291 -1.57 -3.36 -15.95
N GLY A 292 -0.53 -2.79 -15.36
CA GLY A 292 0.06 -1.47 -15.64
C GLY A 292 1.12 -1.17 -14.60
N PHE A 293 1.89 -0.10 -14.79
CA PHE A 293 3.11 0.15 -14.02
C PHE A 293 3.00 1.31 -13.01
N GLY A 294 1.80 1.90 -12.88
CA GLY A 294 1.49 2.94 -11.89
C GLY A 294 2.10 4.31 -12.16
N GLY A 295 1.80 5.24 -11.25
CA GLY A 295 2.26 6.61 -11.26
C GLY A 295 3.39 6.92 -10.28
N MET A 296 3.98 5.92 -9.62
CA MET A 296 5.14 6.12 -8.75
C MET A 296 6.42 6.02 -9.54
N ILE A 297 7.30 7.01 -9.39
CA ILE A 297 8.59 7.09 -10.08
C ILE A 297 9.62 7.58 -9.07
N SER A 298 10.80 6.96 -9.10
CA SER A 298 11.97 7.54 -8.44
C SER A 298 13.09 7.78 -9.44
N PHE A 299 13.94 8.75 -9.18
CA PHE A 299 15.10 9.03 -10.01
C PHE A 299 16.25 9.57 -9.19
N THR A 300 17.47 9.38 -9.68
CA THR A 300 18.70 9.92 -9.08
C THR A 300 19.35 10.93 -10.01
N LEU A 301 20.03 11.91 -9.42
CA LEU A 301 20.79 12.92 -10.17
C LEU A 301 22.22 12.46 -10.41
N LEU A 302 22.83 12.93 -11.49
CA LEU A 302 24.26 12.77 -11.72
C LEU A 302 25.06 13.37 -10.58
N GLY A 303 26.14 12.70 -10.15
CA GLY A 303 27.04 13.17 -9.10
C GLY A 303 26.52 13.00 -7.67
N ASN A 304 25.32 12.42 -7.45
CA ASN A 304 24.74 12.13 -6.14
C ASN A 304 24.77 13.31 -5.14
N ASN A 305 24.40 14.52 -5.62
CA ASN A 305 24.48 15.74 -4.84
C ASN A 305 23.16 16.00 -4.08
N LEU A 306 23.26 16.05 -2.74
CA LEU A 306 22.12 16.32 -1.84
C LEU A 306 21.54 17.72 -2.05
N ASP A 307 22.41 18.75 -2.10
CA ASP A 307 21.93 20.13 -2.19
C ASP A 307 21.21 20.40 -3.50
N GLU A 308 21.69 19.80 -4.61
CA GLU A 308 21.00 19.89 -5.90
C GLU A 308 19.62 19.21 -5.85
N ALA A 309 19.52 18.03 -5.23
CA ALA A 309 18.23 17.35 -5.05
C ALA A 309 17.25 18.21 -4.23
N LEU A 310 17.73 18.81 -3.13
CA LEU A 310 16.92 19.69 -2.28
C LEU A 310 16.49 20.98 -3.00
N GLU A 311 17.33 21.52 -3.88
CA GLU A 311 16.96 22.69 -4.68
C GLU A 311 15.91 22.34 -5.75
N ILE A 312 15.99 21.18 -6.40
CA ILE A 312 14.99 20.75 -7.38
C ILE A 312 13.63 20.60 -6.72
N VAL A 313 13.53 19.93 -5.56
CA VAL A 313 12.23 19.74 -4.89
C VAL A 313 11.60 21.05 -4.37
N LYS A 314 12.38 22.13 -4.26
CA LYS A 314 11.87 23.48 -3.92
C LYS A 314 11.42 24.28 -5.14
N LYS A 315 12.00 24.00 -6.32
CA LYS A 315 11.73 24.76 -7.55
C LYS A 315 10.43 24.37 -8.26
N VAL A 316 9.91 23.16 -7.99
CA VAL A 316 8.63 22.73 -8.58
C VAL A 316 7.48 23.62 -8.11
N LYS A 317 6.47 23.78 -8.95
CA LYS A 317 5.32 24.67 -8.74
C LYS A 317 3.98 23.94 -8.69
N LEU A 318 3.87 22.86 -9.45
CA LEU A 318 2.67 22.01 -9.50
C LEU A 318 2.84 20.77 -8.60
N PHE A 319 4.00 20.12 -8.66
CA PHE A 319 4.30 19.08 -7.69
C PHE A 319 4.42 19.70 -6.30
N ALA A 320 3.60 19.22 -5.37
CA ALA A 320 3.72 19.66 -3.97
C ALA A 320 4.81 18.87 -3.24
N LEU A 321 5.76 19.58 -2.61
CA LEU A 321 6.72 18.95 -1.69
C LEU A 321 5.99 18.54 -0.42
N ALA A 322 5.65 17.27 -0.31
CA ALA A 322 4.88 16.73 0.81
C ALA A 322 5.16 15.24 1.03
N GLU A 323 4.88 14.77 2.24
CA GLU A 323 4.80 13.34 2.51
C GLU A 323 3.50 12.76 1.96
N SER A 324 3.46 11.45 1.78
CA SER A 324 2.38 10.68 1.20
C SER A 324 2.56 10.43 -0.29
N LEU A 325 1.51 9.91 -0.95
CA LEU A 325 1.47 9.57 -2.38
C LEU A 325 0.05 9.13 -2.77
N GLY A 326 -0.19 8.98 -4.07
CA GLY A 326 -1.40 8.32 -4.58
C GLY A 326 -2.67 9.17 -4.53
N GLY A 327 -2.55 10.46 -4.21
CA GLY A 327 -3.62 11.44 -4.38
C GLY A 327 -3.81 11.82 -5.85
N VAL A 328 -4.91 12.51 -6.14
CA VAL A 328 -5.15 13.11 -7.46
C VAL A 328 -4.14 14.20 -7.78
N GLU A 329 -3.56 14.83 -6.74
CA GLU A 329 -2.50 15.82 -6.82
C GLU A 329 -1.12 15.15 -6.97
N SER A 330 -0.25 15.73 -7.79
CA SER A 330 1.15 15.31 -7.93
C SER A 330 1.98 15.74 -6.72
N LEU A 331 2.71 14.78 -6.13
CA LEU A 331 3.61 15.03 -5.01
C LEU A 331 5.06 14.71 -5.40
N ILE A 332 5.98 15.47 -4.81
CA ILE A 332 7.44 15.24 -4.87
C ILE A 332 7.97 15.10 -3.45
N GLY A 333 8.96 14.25 -3.27
CA GLY A 333 9.63 14.09 -1.98
C GLY A 333 11.08 13.65 -2.13
N HIS A 334 11.83 13.87 -1.07
CA HIS A 334 13.23 13.44 -0.97
C HIS A 334 13.32 12.33 0.10
N PRO A 335 13.32 11.04 -0.29
CA PRO A 335 13.24 9.94 0.66
C PRO A 335 14.30 9.97 1.75
N ALA A 336 15.55 10.30 1.42
CA ALA A 336 16.65 10.29 2.36
C ALA A 336 16.48 11.24 3.56
N THR A 337 15.80 12.39 3.38
CA THR A 337 15.56 13.38 4.46
C THR A 337 14.11 13.41 4.95
N MET A 338 13.20 12.65 4.34
CA MET A 338 11.78 12.60 4.70
C MET A 338 11.41 11.19 5.18
N THR A 339 10.84 10.37 4.32
CA THR A 339 10.23 9.07 4.68
C THR A 339 11.22 8.04 5.23
N HIS A 340 12.51 8.13 4.89
CA HIS A 340 13.59 7.22 5.30
C HIS A 340 14.61 7.90 6.22
N ALA A 341 14.36 9.11 6.70
CA ALA A 341 15.28 9.86 7.55
C ALA A 341 15.63 9.14 8.88
N SER A 342 14.76 8.25 9.36
CA SER A 342 15.01 7.45 10.57
C SER A 342 15.91 6.22 10.32
N ILE A 343 16.20 5.88 9.06
CA ILE A 343 17.08 4.77 8.71
C ILE A 343 18.52 5.26 8.62
N PRO A 344 19.50 4.59 9.28
CA PRO A 344 20.90 4.98 9.18
C PRO A 344 21.39 5.07 7.74
N LYS A 345 22.24 6.06 7.43
CA LYS A 345 22.68 6.34 6.06
C LYS A 345 23.31 5.14 5.36
N ASP A 346 24.17 4.41 6.05
CA ASP A 346 24.82 3.21 5.52
C ASP A 346 23.83 2.05 5.21
N VAL A 347 22.73 2.00 5.93
CA VAL A 347 21.67 1.01 5.71
C VAL A 347 20.79 1.39 4.52
N ARG A 348 20.36 2.68 4.44
CA ARG A 348 19.51 3.13 3.33
C ARG A 348 20.25 3.16 1.99
N GLU A 349 21.55 3.48 1.98
CA GLU A 349 22.36 3.47 0.76
C GLU A 349 22.56 2.05 0.21
N LYS A 350 22.63 1.03 1.07
CA LYS A 350 22.67 -0.37 0.64
C LYS A 350 21.39 -0.81 -0.07
N SER A 351 20.26 -0.23 0.27
CA SER A 351 18.98 -0.46 -0.44
C SER A 351 18.79 0.46 -1.64
N GLY A 352 19.78 1.31 -1.98
CA GLY A 352 19.72 2.21 -3.14
C GLY A 352 19.19 3.61 -2.85
N VAL A 353 18.81 3.91 -1.61
CA VAL A 353 18.29 5.23 -1.22
C VAL A 353 19.46 6.19 -0.98
N VAL A 354 20.00 6.71 -2.07
CA VAL A 354 21.15 7.65 -2.08
C VAL A 354 20.70 9.10 -1.85
N ASP A 355 21.67 9.99 -1.61
CA ASP A 355 21.39 11.40 -1.25
C ASP A 355 20.75 12.22 -2.40
N SER A 356 20.88 11.81 -3.65
CA SER A 356 20.25 12.46 -4.79
C SER A 356 18.92 11.85 -5.22
N LEU A 357 18.38 10.87 -4.47
CA LEU A 357 17.16 10.20 -4.84
C LEU A 357 15.93 11.11 -4.59
N ILE A 358 15.17 11.33 -5.64
CA ILE A 358 13.88 12.04 -5.62
C ILE A 358 12.78 11.06 -6.00
N ARG A 359 11.63 11.10 -5.30
CA ARG A 359 10.45 10.30 -5.59
C ARG A 359 9.29 11.19 -6.01
N LEU A 360 8.63 10.81 -7.10
CA LEU A 360 7.40 11.42 -7.58
C LEU A 360 6.22 10.48 -7.31
N SER A 361 5.11 11.06 -6.87
CA SER A 361 3.78 10.48 -6.97
C SER A 361 3.04 11.28 -8.02
N VAL A 362 2.98 10.76 -9.24
CA VAL A 362 2.36 11.46 -10.36
C VAL A 362 0.85 11.39 -10.24
N GLY A 363 0.19 12.53 -10.23
CA GLY A 363 -1.25 12.69 -10.09
C GLY A 363 -2.01 12.53 -11.42
N VAL A 364 -3.21 13.09 -11.45
CA VAL A 364 -4.14 12.98 -12.60
C VAL A 364 -4.28 14.27 -13.40
N GLU A 365 -3.44 15.26 -13.14
CA GLU A 365 -3.35 16.52 -13.87
C GLU A 365 -2.98 16.29 -15.34
N ASP A 366 -2.96 17.33 -16.15
CA ASP A 366 -2.47 17.24 -17.51
C ASP A 366 -0.94 16.99 -17.52
N ALA A 367 -0.52 15.92 -18.17
CA ALA A 367 0.88 15.47 -18.10
C ALA A 367 1.85 16.50 -18.69
N GLU A 368 1.40 17.27 -19.67
CA GLU A 368 2.17 18.32 -20.32
C GLU A 368 2.56 19.43 -19.33
N ASP A 369 1.63 19.85 -18.46
CA ASP A 369 1.88 20.84 -17.39
C ASP A 369 2.87 20.31 -16.35
N LEU A 370 2.74 19.03 -15.99
CA LEU A 370 3.67 18.37 -15.07
C LEU A 370 5.08 18.25 -15.66
N ILE A 371 5.20 18.01 -16.97
CA ILE A 371 6.49 17.97 -17.68
C ILE A 371 7.13 19.36 -17.68
N GLU A 372 6.36 20.43 -17.98
CA GLU A 372 6.87 21.80 -17.96
C GLU A 372 7.37 22.19 -16.57
N ASP A 373 6.65 21.78 -15.51
CA ASP A 373 7.06 22.04 -14.13
C ASP A 373 8.38 21.33 -13.77
N LEU A 374 8.53 20.07 -14.14
CA LEU A 374 9.79 19.34 -13.95
C LEU A 374 10.92 19.90 -14.80
N GLN A 375 10.64 20.30 -16.04
CA GLN A 375 11.64 20.87 -16.94
C GLN A 375 12.23 22.16 -16.39
N GLN A 376 11.39 23.08 -15.88
CA GLN A 376 11.87 24.33 -15.28
C GLN A 376 12.62 24.08 -13.96
N ALA A 377 12.25 23.07 -13.18
CA ALA A 377 12.92 22.72 -11.92
C ALA A 377 14.28 22.05 -12.17
N LEU A 378 14.41 21.28 -13.24
CA LEU A 378 15.65 20.64 -13.68
C LEU A 378 16.57 21.58 -14.48
N ALA A 379 16.11 22.75 -14.90
CA ALA A 379 16.97 23.73 -15.57
C ALA A 379 17.96 24.36 -14.60
#